data_261f82e36b09ebea1215361da6dd0ec6
#
_entry.id   261f82e36b09ebea1215361da6dd0ec6
#
_cell.length_a   1.000
_cell.length_b   1.000
_cell.length_c   1.000
_cell.angle_alpha   90.00
_cell.angle_beta   90.00
_cell.angle_gamma   90.00
#
_symmetry.space_group_name_H-M   'P 1'
#
loop_
_entity.id
_entity.type
_entity.pdbx_description
1 polymer ?
#
loop_
_entity_poly.entity_id
_entity_poly.type
_entity_poly.pdbx_seq_one_letter_code
_entity_poly.pdbx_strand_id
1 'polypeptide(L)'
;AFWKMMGFIGLTMGIMYGLPKLTKKIPAALVAILVVACITIFGGIEMSTVGSFIAEGGGKGLEGGLPTFQDQIFGLFGTLAGHWDMIISTAFILAAVGLIESLMTLNLVDEITETRGNGNRECIAQGSANMLNGLFGGMGGCAMIGQSIINVDSGGRGRLSGAFAAVALLGFILFAAPLIEQIPIAALVGVMFMVVIGTFAWSSFRIIRKIPIADAIVLIAVSAITVWKDLAVAVIAGVIISALV
;
A
#
# COMPACT_ATOMS: atom_id res chain seq x y z
N ALA A 1 20.22 14.61 -14.71
CA ALA A 1 19.20 14.21 -13.72
C ALA A 1 19.04 12.68 -13.65
N PHE A 2 18.73 11.96 -14.74
CA PHE A 2 18.42 10.53 -14.77
C PHE A 2 19.49 9.62 -14.12
N TRP A 3 20.76 9.74 -14.49
CA TRP A 3 21.83 8.91 -13.92
C TRP A 3 22.07 9.12 -12.43
N LYS A 4 21.90 10.37 -11.94
CA LYS A 4 21.94 10.66 -10.49
C LYS A 4 20.83 9.93 -9.76
N MET A 5 19.60 10.00 -10.29
CA MET A 5 18.44 9.32 -9.73
C MET A 5 18.64 7.79 -9.68
N MET A 6 19.13 7.18 -10.77
CA MET A 6 19.45 5.75 -10.80
C MET A 6 20.53 5.36 -9.78
N GLY A 7 21.54 6.21 -9.58
CA GLY A 7 22.56 5.98 -8.55
C GLY A 7 21.97 5.95 -7.13
N PHE A 8 21.06 6.87 -6.82
CA PHE A 8 20.40 6.91 -5.50
C PHE A 8 19.40 5.79 -5.30
N ILE A 9 18.68 5.37 -6.35
CA ILE A 9 17.84 4.18 -6.32
C ILE A 9 18.70 2.95 -5.99
N GLY A 10 19.83 2.78 -6.70
CA GLY A 10 20.78 1.69 -6.46
C GLY A 10 21.36 1.72 -5.05
N LEU A 11 21.69 2.90 -4.52
CA LEU A 11 22.18 3.09 -3.15
C LEU A 11 21.10 2.65 -2.13
N THR A 12 19.86 3.10 -2.32
CA THR A 12 18.72 2.71 -1.47
C THR A 12 18.54 1.19 -1.45
N MET A 13 18.52 0.56 -2.62
CA MET A 13 18.40 -0.89 -2.76
C MET A 13 19.58 -1.61 -2.11
N GLY A 14 20.81 -1.09 -2.29
CA GLY A 14 22.01 -1.64 -1.66
C GLY A 14 21.96 -1.61 -0.14
N ILE A 15 21.50 -0.50 0.45
CA ILE A 15 21.32 -0.39 1.90
C ILE A 15 20.25 -1.36 2.38
N MET A 16 19.10 -1.44 1.70
CA MET A 16 18.01 -2.33 2.07
C MET A 16 18.38 -3.81 1.96
N TYR A 17 19.25 -4.17 1.04
CA TYR A 17 19.75 -5.55 0.90
C TYR A 17 20.87 -5.88 1.90
N GLY A 18 21.74 -4.90 2.17
CA GLY A 18 22.93 -5.09 3.01
C GLY A 18 22.64 -5.00 4.50
N LEU A 19 21.83 -4.03 4.93
CA LEU A 19 21.57 -3.76 6.35
C LEU A 19 20.96 -4.93 7.12
N PRO A 20 20.00 -5.71 6.59
CA PRO A 20 19.44 -6.85 7.30
C PRO A 20 20.45 -7.98 7.57
N LYS A 21 21.57 -8.02 6.81
CA LYS A 21 22.67 -8.95 7.05
C LYS A 21 23.55 -8.54 8.21
N LEU A 22 23.60 -7.24 8.51
CA LEU A 22 24.39 -6.67 9.62
C LEU A 22 23.56 -6.56 10.89
N THR A 23 22.31 -6.08 10.79
CA THR A 23 21.41 -5.94 11.95
C THR A 23 19.95 -6.09 11.53
N LYS A 24 19.21 -6.85 12.33
CA LYS A 24 17.75 -7.03 12.17
C LYS A 24 16.94 -6.11 13.10
N LYS A 25 17.62 -5.32 13.95
CA LYS A 25 16.95 -4.49 14.96
C LYS A 25 16.38 -3.18 14.39
N ILE A 26 16.91 -2.72 13.25
CA ILE A 26 16.56 -1.43 12.68
C ILE A 26 15.90 -1.66 11.31
N PRO A 27 14.75 -1.04 11.02
CA PRO A 27 14.09 -1.15 9.71
C PRO A 27 14.99 -0.64 8.59
N ALA A 28 15.37 -1.51 7.66
CA ALA A 28 16.31 -1.18 6.60
C ALA A 28 15.79 -0.06 5.67
N ALA A 29 14.47 -0.03 5.43
CA ALA A 29 13.83 1.01 4.64
C ALA A 29 13.98 2.40 5.26
N LEU A 30 13.79 2.51 6.59
CA LEU A 30 13.94 3.77 7.31
C LEU A 30 15.37 4.30 7.21
N VAL A 31 16.36 3.43 7.44
CA VAL A 31 17.78 3.82 7.33
C VAL A 31 18.12 4.24 5.91
N ALA A 32 17.66 3.50 4.91
CA ALA A 32 17.91 3.83 3.50
C ALA A 32 17.35 5.22 3.13
N ILE A 33 16.11 5.50 3.53
CA ILE A 33 15.48 6.81 3.30
C ILE A 33 16.27 7.91 4.00
N LEU A 34 16.60 7.74 5.29
CA LEU A 34 17.34 8.75 6.04
C LEU A 34 18.74 9.00 5.48
N VAL A 35 19.47 7.96 5.13
CA VAL A 35 20.82 8.10 4.54
C VAL A 35 20.76 8.85 3.22
N VAL A 36 19.84 8.48 2.33
CA VAL A 36 19.71 9.17 1.03
C VAL A 36 19.22 10.60 1.23
N ALA A 37 18.28 10.86 2.12
CA ALA A 37 17.83 12.21 2.45
C ALA A 37 18.98 13.05 3.03
N CYS A 38 19.79 12.53 3.95
CA CYS A 38 20.95 13.22 4.47
C CYS A 38 21.97 13.55 3.37
N ILE A 39 22.28 12.59 2.51
CA ILE A 39 23.25 12.81 1.42
C ILE A 39 22.76 13.90 0.45
N THR A 40 21.46 13.92 0.12
CA THR A 40 20.89 14.92 -0.79
C THR A 40 20.83 16.31 -0.15
N ILE A 41 20.42 16.40 1.11
CA ILE A 41 20.30 17.68 1.83
C ILE A 41 21.71 18.27 2.10
N PHE A 42 22.61 17.50 2.70
CA PHE A 42 23.94 17.98 3.06
C PHE A 42 24.88 18.09 1.84
N GLY A 43 24.65 17.26 0.81
CA GLY A 43 25.43 17.30 -0.44
C GLY A 43 24.98 18.40 -1.40
N GLY A 44 23.90 19.14 -1.10
CA GLY A 44 23.36 20.17 -1.99
C GLY A 44 22.96 19.62 -3.37
N ILE A 45 22.53 18.37 -3.44
CA ILE A 45 22.18 17.71 -4.70
C ILE A 45 20.73 18.01 -5.02
N GLU A 46 20.49 18.83 -6.01
CA GLU A 46 19.14 19.09 -6.50
C GLU A 46 18.52 17.84 -7.10
N MET A 47 17.45 17.37 -6.47
CA MET A 47 16.64 16.23 -6.88
C MET A 47 15.18 16.49 -6.60
N SER A 48 14.29 15.84 -7.35
CA SER A 48 12.87 15.87 -7.06
C SER A 48 12.60 15.25 -5.69
N THR A 49 11.98 16.03 -4.83
CA THR A 49 11.53 15.62 -3.48
C THR A 49 10.03 15.36 -3.48
N VAL A 50 9.53 14.78 -2.41
CA VAL A 50 8.08 14.57 -2.24
C VAL A 50 7.34 15.91 -2.32
N GLY A 51 7.85 16.96 -1.69
CA GLY A 51 7.25 18.29 -1.74
C GLY A 51 7.22 18.88 -3.15
N SER A 52 8.32 18.76 -3.93
CA SER A 52 8.35 19.23 -5.31
C SER A 52 7.37 18.46 -6.20
N PHE A 53 7.25 17.16 -6.01
CA PHE A 53 6.33 16.32 -6.76
C PHE A 53 4.86 16.67 -6.47
N ILE A 54 4.51 16.93 -5.21
CA ILE A 54 3.17 17.37 -4.83
C ILE A 54 2.86 18.74 -5.43
N ALA A 55 3.83 19.66 -5.41
CA ALA A 55 3.68 20.99 -6.00
C ALA A 55 3.48 20.94 -7.52
N GLU A 56 4.23 20.09 -8.24
CA GLU A 56 4.04 19.83 -9.68
C GLU A 56 2.65 19.24 -9.99
N GLY A 57 2.10 18.41 -9.08
CA GLY A 57 0.75 17.86 -9.16
C GLY A 57 -0.38 18.86 -8.82
N GLY A 58 -0.05 20.12 -8.51
CA GLY A 58 -1.01 21.17 -8.14
C GLY A 58 -1.43 21.14 -6.67
N GLY A 59 -0.79 20.34 -5.84
CA GLY A 59 -1.01 20.29 -4.38
C GLY A 59 -0.29 21.43 -3.66
N LYS A 60 -0.82 21.85 -2.51
CA LYS A 60 -0.22 22.90 -1.67
C LYS A 60 0.86 22.40 -0.70
N GLY A 61 1.33 21.15 -0.86
CA GLY A 61 2.23 20.48 0.07
C GLY A 61 1.48 19.54 1.03
N LEU A 62 2.25 18.87 1.90
CA LEU A 62 1.67 18.08 2.99
C LEU A 62 1.25 19.02 4.12
N GLU A 63 0.03 19.53 4.05
CA GLU A 63 -0.53 20.30 5.16
C GLU A 63 -0.69 19.34 6.35
N GLY A 64 0.23 19.43 7.32
CA GLY A 64 0.12 18.74 8.59
C GLY A 64 -1.08 19.28 9.36
N GLY A 65 -2.16 18.55 9.41
CA GLY A 65 -3.38 18.94 10.10
C GLY A 65 -4.14 17.73 10.63
N LEU A 66 -4.97 17.94 11.64
CA LEU A 66 -5.92 16.92 12.06
C LEU A 66 -6.97 16.71 10.97
N PRO A 67 -7.38 15.47 10.72
CA PRO A 67 -8.45 15.19 9.77
C PRO A 67 -9.72 15.92 10.20
N THR A 68 -10.25 16.75 9.31
CA THR A 68 -11.47 17.52 9.55
C THR A 68 -12.68 16.79 8.99
N PHE A 69 -13.76 16.85 9.71
CA PHE A 69 -15.02 16.27 9.24
C PHE A 69 -15.51 17.02 8.00
N GLN A 70 -15.82 16.30 6.96
CA GLN A 70 -16.27 16.85 5.67
C GLN A 70 -17.79 17.00 5.67
N ASP A 71 -18.30 18.05 6.28
CA ASP A 71 -19.74 18.36 6.30
C ASP A 71 -20.32 18.66 4.90
N GLN A 72 -19.47 19.12 3.99
CA GLN A 72 -19.82 19.36 2.59
C GLN A 72 -20.33 18.11 1.87
N ILE A 73 -19.98 16.89 2.33
CA ILE A 73 -20.45 15.63 1.77
C ILE A 73 -21.98 15.58 1.74
N PHE A 74 -22.64 16.10 2.77
CA PHE A 74 -24.11 16.11 2.83
C PHE A 74 -24.75 17.11 1.86
N GLY A 75 -24.07 18.20 1.51
CA GLY A 75 -24.49 19.17 0.49
C GLY A 75 -24.29 18.67 -0.94
N LEU A 76 -23.32 17.78 -1.16
CA LEU A 76 -23.02 17.22 -2.47
C LEU A 76 -24.06 16.20 -2.96
N PHE A 77 -24.90 15.64 -2.11
CA PHE A 77 -25.90 14.64 -2.53
C PHE A 77 -26.80 15.14 -3.67
N GLY A 78 -27.10 16.45 -3.73
CA GLY A 78 -27.85 17.06 -4.83
C GLY A 78 -27.08 17.13 -6.14
N THR A 79 -25.78 17.42 -6.08
CA THR A 79 -24.89 17.55 -7.26
C THR A 79 -24.47 16.17 -7.79
N LEU A 80 -24.40 15.17 -6.94
CA LEU A 80 -24.03 13.80 -7.28
C LEU A 80 -25.17 13.02 -7.97
N ALA A 81 -26.39 13.56 -7.96
CA ALA A 81 -27.58 12.90 -8.50
C ALA A 81 -27.44 12.47 -9.97
N GLY A 82 -26.58 13.13 -10.75
CA GLY A 82 -26.29 12.76 -12.15
C GLY A 82 -25.15 11.76 -12.35
N HIS A 83 -24.44 11.35 -11.28
CA HIS A 83 -23.23 10.52 -11.38
C HIS A 83 -23.31 9.23 -10.54
N TRP A 84 -24.51 8.84 -10.13
CA TRP A 84 -24.70 7.66 -9.28
C TRP A 84 -24.18 6.37 -9.89
N ASP A 85 -24.30 6.19 -11.19
CA ASP A 85 -23.81 4.98 -11.88
C ASP A 85 -22.30 4.81 -11.71
N MET A 86 -21.54 5.91 -11.87
CA MET A 86 -20.09 5.91 -11.68
C MET A 86 -19.74 5.65 -10.21
N ILE A 87 -20.41 6.32 -9.27
CA ILE A 87 -20.14 6.22 -7.83
C ILE A 87 -20.41 4.80 -7.34
N ILE A 88 -21.57 4.23 -7.66
CA ILE A 88 -21.96 2.89 -7.21
C ILE A 88 -21.04 1.84 -7.83
N SER A 89 -20.76 1.95 -9.13
CA SER A 89 -19.85 1.02 -9.82
C SER A 89 -18.46 1.04 -9.20
N THR A 90 -17.87 2.23 -9.01
CA THR A 90 -16.54 2.39 -8.41
C THR A 90 -16.52 1.93 -6.95
N ALA A 91 -17.53 2.29 -6.16
CA ALA A 91 -17.64 1.85 -4.76
C ALA A 91 -17.74 0.33 -4.64
N PHE A 92 -18.51 -0.32 -5.51
CA PHE A 92 -18.64 -1.78 -5.52
C PHE A 92 -17.31 -2.46 -5.87
N ILE A 93 -16.61 -1.97 -6.88
CA ILE A 93 -15.29 -2.49 -7.29
C ILE A 93 -14.27 -2.33 -6.17
N LEU A 94 -14.17 -1.14 -5.57
CA LEU A 94 -13.26 -0.87 -4.46
C LEU A 94 -13.59 -1.72 -3.23
N ALA A 95 -14.87 -1.90 -2.92
CA ALA A 95 -15.30 -2.76 -1.81
C ALA A 95 -14.93 -4.23 -2.06
N ALA A 96 -15.16 -4.74 -3.27
CA ALA A 96 -14.84 -6.12 -3.64
C ALA A 96 -13.33 -6.36 -3.52
N VAL A 97 -12.50 -5.51 -4.11
CA VAL A 97 -11.04 -5.62 -4.05
C VAL A 97 -10.55 -5.52 -2.60
N GLY A 98 -11.02 -4.51 -1.85
CA GLY A 98 -10.58 -4.29 -0.47
C GLY A 98 -10.97 -5.44 0.47
N LEU A 99 -12.17 -6.02 0.31
CA LEU A 99 -12.60 -7.16 1.11
C LEU A 99 -11.83 -8.44 0.75
N ILE A 100 -11.59 -8.70 -0.52
CA ILE A 100 -10.79 -9.86 -0.96
C ILE A 100 -9.38 -9.77 -0.38
N GLU A 101 -8.73 -8.62 -0.51
CA GLU A 101 -7.37 -8.42 0.02
C GLU A 101 -7.33 -8.56 1.54
N SER A 102 -8.29 -7.96 2.26
CA SER A 102 -8.37 -8.08 3.72
C SER A 102 -8.61 -9.51 4.19
N LEU A 103 -9.46 -10.29 3.50
CA LEU A 103 -9.70 -11.69 3.82
C LEU A 103 -8.50 -12.58 3.50
N MET A 104 -7.78 -12.30 2.42
CA MET A 104 -6.52 -12.99 2.11
C MET A 104 -5.46 -12.71 3.18
N THR A 105 -5.34 -11.47 3.62
CA THR A 105 -4.44 -11.07 4.70
C THR A 105 -4.82 -11.74 6.02
N LEU A 106 -6.11 -11.81 6.35
CA LEU A 106 -6.62 -12.50 7.53
C LEU A 106 -6.19 -13.97 7.52
N ASN A 107 -6.44 -14.68 6.43
CA ASN A 107 -6.10 -16.10 6.31
C ASN A 107 -4.59 -16.34 6.44
N LEU A 108 -3.78 -15.48 5.83
CA LEU A 108 -2.33 -15.59 5.91
C LEU A 108 -1.81 -15.31 7.33
N VAL A 109 -2.33 -14.29 7.99
CA VAL A 109 -1.96 -13.98 9.39
C VAL A 109 -2.42 -15.11 10.32
N ASP A 110 -3.59 -15.67 10.12
CA ASP A 110 -4.09 -16.83 10.88
C ASP A 110 -3.16 -18.03 10.75
N GLU A 111 -2.67 -18.31 9.55
CA GLU A 111 -1.71 -19.39 9.29
C GLU A 111 -0.37 -19.16 10.01
N ILE A 112 0.18 -17.93 9.93
CA ILE A 112 1.47 -17.59 10.55
C ILE A 112 1.38 -17.55 12.07
N THR A 113 0.25 -17.08 12.63
CA THR A 113 0.08 -16.91 14.07
C THR A 113 -0.60 -18.09 14.76
N GLU A 114 -0.99 -19.12 13.98
CA GLU A 114 -1.73 -20.28 14.47
C GLU A 114 -3.01 -19.90 15.21
N THR A 115 -3.67 -18.81 14.77
CA THR A 115 -4.91 -18.30 15.32
C THR A 115 -6.05 -18.50 14.32
N ARG A 116 -7.28 -18.21 14.72
CA ARG A 116 -8.43 -18.27 13.83
C ARG A 116 -9.23 -16.98 13.91
N GLY A 117 -9.17 -16.21 12.85
CA GLY A 117 -9.96 -15.00 12.67
C GLY A 117 -11.41 -15.29 12.25
N ASN A 118 -12.21 -14.25 12.22
CA ASN A 118 -13.60 -14.33 11.77
C ASN A 118 -13.81 -13.40 10.58
N GLY A 119 -13.92 -13.98 9.38
CA GLY A 119 -14.07 -13.23 8.14
C GLY A 119 -15.28 -12.29 8.11
N ASN A 120 -16.42 -12.70 8.71
CA ASN A 120 -17.61 -11.83 8.76
C ASN A 120 -17.36 -10.57 9.60
N ARG A 121 -16.65 -10.73 10.72
CA ARG A 121 -16.27 -9.59 11.57
C ARG A 121 -15.26 -8.68 10.88
N GLU A 122 -14.35 -9.26 10.13
CA GLU A 122 -13.38 -8.51 9.33
C GLU A 122 -14.08 -7.67 8.26
N CYS A 123 -15.03 -8.23 7.51
CA CYS A 123 -15.80 -7.50 6.51
C CYS A 123 -16.58 -6.33 7.12
N ILE A 124 -17.23 -6.55 8.28
CA ILE A 124 -17.97 -5.49 8.98
C ILE A 124 -17.01 -4.41 9.49
N ALA A 125 -15.86 -4.80 10.06
CA ALA A 125 -14.87 -3.87 10.58
C ALA A 125 -14.26 -3.03 9.45
N GLN A 126 -13.90 -3.65 8.35
CA GLN A 126 -13.34 -2.98 7.17
C GLN A 126 -14.34 -1.99 6.56
N GLY A 127 -15.60 -2.41 6.41
CA GLY A 127 -16.67 -1.54 5.90
C GLY A 127 -16.91 -0.34 6.82
N SER A 128 -16.98 -0.56 8.13
CA SER A 128 -17.18 0.50 9.13
C SER A 128 -15.99 1.47 9.14
N ALA A 129 -14.77 0.96 9.08
CA ALA A 129 -13.56 1.78 9.05
C ALA A 129 -13.51 2.66 7.80
N ASN A 130 -13.82 2.10 6.62
CA ASN A 130 -13.85 2.84 5.37
C ASN A 130 -14.97 3.89 5.34
N MET A 131 -16.13 3.58 5.90
CA MET A 131 -17.22 4.55 6.04
C MET A 131 -16.81 5.74 6.92
N LEU A 132 -16.21 5.47 8.08
CA LEU A 132 -15.68 6.52 8.94
C LEU A 132 -14.59 7.34 8.25
N ASN A 133 -13.65 6.67 7.59
CA ASN A 133 -12.58 7.34 6.86
C ASN A 133 -13.12 8.26 5.76
N GLY A 134 -14.14 7.83 5.04
CA GLY A 134 -14.81 8.64 4.02
C GLY A 134 -15.46 9.91 4.58
N LEU A 135 -16.02 9.88 5.80
CA LEU A 135 -16.58 11.08 6.46
C LEU A 135 -15.52 12.13 6.76
N PHE A 136 -14.27 11.74 6.89
CA PHE A 136 -13.12 12.64 7.07
C PHE A 136 -12.38 12.94 5.75
N GLY A 137 -12.98 12.60 4.61
CA GLY A 137 -12.38 12.86 3.29
C GLY A 137 -11.23 11.93 2.91
N GLY A 138 -11.04 10.84 3.65
CA GLY A 138 -10.02 9.85 3.36
C GLY A 138 -10.44 8.87 2.27
N MET A 139 -9.45 8.30 1.60
CA MET A 139 -9.66 7.24 0.61
C MET A 139 -9.94 5.90 1.31
N GLY A 140 -10.69 5.03 0.64
CA GLY A 140 -10.87 3.66 1.09
C GLY A 140 -9.54 2.91 1.20
N GLY A 141 -9.41 2.07 2.22
CA GLY A 141 -8.22 1.25 2.48
C GLY A 141 -8.58 -0.21 2.75
N CYS A 142 -7.57 -1.06 2.77
CA CYS A 142 -7.69 -2.48 3.10
C CYS A 142 -6.49 -2.94 3.94
N ALA A 143 -6.61 -4.13 4.53
CA ALA A 143 -5.50 -4.74 5.26
C ALA A 143 -4.47 -5.29 4.28
N MET A 144 -3.28 -4.70 4.25
CA MET A 144 -2.19 -5.14 3.36
C MET A 144 -1.37 -6.27 3.97
N ILE A 145 -1.09 -7.29 3.18
CA ILE A 145 -0.29 -8.47 3.55
C ILE A 145 1.09 -8.06 4.06
N GLY A 146 1.81 -7.22 3.32
CA GLY A 146 3.20 -6.86 3.64
C GLY A 146 3.36 -6.19 5.01
N GLN A 147 2.52 -5.21 5.32
CA GLN A 147 2.55 -4.50 6.59
C GLN A 147 2.13 -5.39 7.76
N SER A 148 1.14 -6.26 7.54
CA SER A 148 0.66 -7.22 8.54
C SER A 148 1.76 -8.23 8.90
N ILE A 149 2.47 -8.77 7.91
CA ILE A 149 3.59 -9.68 8.13
C ILE A 149 4.71 -8.99 8.90
N ILE A 150 5.12 -7.78 8.50
CA ILE A 150 6.15 -7.01 9.19
C ILE A 150 5.78 -6.79 10.66
N ASN A 151 4.51 -6.48 10.94
CA ASN A 151 4.02 -6.30 12.31
C ASN A 151 4.12 -7.61 13.11
N VAL A 152 3.70 -8.73 12.53
CA VAL A 152 3.76 -10.05 13.17
C VAL A 152 5.20 -10.49 13.40
N ASP A 153 6.08 -10.33 12.43
CA ASP A 153 7.51 -10.65 12.53
C ASP A 153 8.24 -9.79 13.57
N SER A 154 7.77 -8.56 13.75
CA SER A 154 8.27 -7.66 14.79
C SER A 154 7.73 -7.97 16.20
N GLY A 155 6.90 -9.00 16.35
CA GLY A 155 6.34 -9.45 17.61
C GLY A 155 4.96 -8.84 17.95
N GLY A 156 4.35 -8.09 17.05
CA GLY A 156 2.99 -7.56 17.22
C GLY A 156 1.95 -8.69 17.20
N ARG A 157 1.19 -8.86 18.30
CA ARG A 157 0.17 -9.93 18.41
C ARG A 157 -1.21 -9.40 18.77
N GLY A 158 -1.33 -8.17 19.19
CA GLY A 158 -2.57 -7.62 19.73
C GLY A 158 -3.08 -6.42 18.94
N ARG A 159 -4.32 -6.06 19.20
CA ARG A 159 -4.99 -4.88 18.61
C ARG A 159 -4.27 -3.56 18.94
N LEU A 160 -3.55 -3.52 20.08
CA LEU A 160 -2.77 -2.35 20.50
C LEU A 160 -1.65 -2.03 19.51
N SER A 161 -1.06 -3.03 18.85
CA SER A 161 -0.03 -2.80 17.84
C SER A 161 -0.56 -1.96 16.68
N GLY A 162 -1.74 -2.30 16.15
CA GLY A 162 -2.39 -1.54 15.08
C GLY A 162 -2.83 -0.15 15.53
N ALA A 163 -3.41 -0.03 16.73
CA ALA A 163 -3.80 1.27 17.30
C ALA A 163 -2.58 2.19 17.50
N PHE A 164 -1.47 1.65 18.04
CA PHE A 164 -0.24 2.40 18.19
C PHE A 164 0.34 2.85 16.85
N ALA A 165 0.31 1.98 15.84
CA ALA A 165 0.75 2.32 14.47
C ALA A 165 -0.08 3.48 13.89
N ALA A 166 -1.41 3.47 14.08
CA ALA A 166 -2.28 4.56 13.63
C ALA A 166 -1.97 5.89 14.34
N VAL A 167 -1.79 5.87 15.68
CA VAL A 167 -1.42 7.05 16.46
C VAL A 167 -0.04 7.56 16.06
N ALA A 168 0.93 6.67 15.88
CA ALA A 168 2.27 7.04 15.45
C ALA A 168 2.26 7.66 14.04
N LEU A 169 1.48 7.09 13.11
CA LEU A 169 1.32 7.64 11.77
C LEU A 169 0.69 9.04 11.82
N LEU A 170 -0.35 9.24 12.63
CA LEU A 170 -0.95 10.56 12.84
C LEU A 170 0.08 11.55 13.40
N GLY A 171 0.89 11.12 14.38
CA GLY A 171 1.98 11.92 14.91
C GLY A 171 3.01 12.30 13.85
N PHE A 172 3.39 11.37 12.98
CA PHE A 172 4.28 11.66 11.85
C PHE A 172 3.68 12.66 10.88
N ILE A 173 2.39 12.56 10.56
CA ILE A 173 1.71 13.51 9.66
C ILE A 173 1.67 14.90 10.29
N LEU A 174 1.39 15.02 11.61
CA LEU A 174 1.27 16.28 12.28
C LEU A 174 2.61 17.02 12.49
N PHE A 175 3.66 16.25 12.82
CA PHE A 175 4.93 16.84 13.25
C PHE A 175 6.05 16.69 12.23
N ALA A 176 6.02 15.64 11.42
CA ALA A 176 7.09 15.30 10.48
C ALA A 176 6.75 15.63 9.02
N ALA A 177 5.60 16.23 8.73
CA ALA A 177 5.23 16.60 7.36
C ALA A 177 6.33 17.41 6.63
N PRO A 178 6.95 18.44 7.22
CA PRO A 178 8.02 19.19 6.56
C PRO A 178 9.29 18.36 6.30
N LEU A 179 9.56 17.36 7.14
CA LEU A 179 10.66 16.42 6.93
C LEU A 179 10.36 15.42 5.82
N ILE A 180 9.11 14.97 5.74
CA ILE A 180 8.65 14.03 4.70
C ILE A 180 8.73 14.70 3.33
N GLU A 181 8.40 15.96 3.21
CA GLU A 181 8.50 16.73 1.96
C GLU A 181 9.93 16.81 1.41
N GLN A 182 10.94 16.75 2.26
CA GLN A 182 12.34 16.80 1.89
C GLN A 182 12.89 15.44 1.42
N ILE A 183 12.12 14.36 1.56
CA ILE A 183 12.55 13.02 1.15
C ILE A 183 12.70 12.99 -0.38
N PRO A 184 13.86 12.57 -0.91
CA PRO A 184 14.05 12.41 -2.34
C PRO A 184 13.18 11.28 -2.89
N ILE A 185 12.50 11.52 -4.01
CA ILE A 185 11.66 10.50 -4.67
C ILE A 185 12.49 9.26 -5.03
N ALA A 186 13.76 9.43 -5.37
CA ALA A 186 14.67 8.32 -5.66
C ALA A 186 14.78 7.31 -4.50
N ALA A 187 14.73 7.77 -3.24
CA ALA A 187 14.75 6.89 -2.08
C ALA A 187 13.47 6.07 -2.00
N LEU A 188 12.31 6.69 -2.20
CA LEU A 188 11.01 6.00 -2.19
C LEU A 188 10.89 4.99 -3.32
N VAL A 189 11.34 5.34 -4.52
CA VAL A 189 11.38 4.43 -5.68
C VAL A 189 12.27 3.22 -5.39
N GLY A 190 13.45 3.44 -4.78
CA GLY A 190 14.33 2.35 -4.39
C GLY A 190 13.70 1.39 -3.37
N VAL A 191 12.98 1.94 -2.38
CA VAL A 191 12.21 1.14 -1.42
C VAL A 191 11.10 0.35 -2.12
N MET A 192 10.36 0.99 -3.03
CA MET A 192 9.29 0.32 -3.79
C MET A 192 9.83 -0.82 -4.65
N PHE A 193 10.98 -0.66 -5.30
CA PHE A 193 11.60 -1.77 -6.05
C PHE A 193 11.95 -2.94 -5.14
N MET A 194 12.48 -2.69 -3.94
CA MET A 194 12.77 -3.76 -2.98
C MET A 194 11.51 -4.45 -2.49
N VAL A 195 10.44 -3.70 -2.25
CA VAL A 195 9.13 -4.27 -1.89
C VAL A 195 8.59 -5.15 -3.02
N VAL A 196 8.64 -4.68 -4.27
CA VAL A 196 8.21 -5.46 -5.44
C VAL A 196 9.01 -6.77 -5.55
N ILE A 197 10.34 -6.72 -5.41
CA ILE A 197 11.19 -7.92 -5.44
C ILE A 197 10.84 -8.87 -4.29
N GLY A 198 10.56 -8.35 -3.10
CA GLY A 198 10.24 -9.12 -1.90
C GLY A 198 8.83 -9.73 -1.93
N THR A 199 7.86 -9.04 -2.50
CA THR A 199 6.47 -9.52 -2.61
C THR A 199 6.22 -10.37 -3.86
N PHE A 200 7.13 -10.32 -4.82
CA PHE A 200 6.99 -11.10 -6.04
C PHE A 200 7.04 -12.60 -5.74
N ALA A 201 5.99 -13.31 -6.11
CA ALA A 201 5.86 -14.75 -5.86
C ALA A 201 6.72 -15.58 -6.83
N TRP A 202 8.03 -15.58 -6.62
CA TRP A 202 9.00 -16.34 -7.43
C TRP A 202 8.66 -17.83 -7.52
N SER A 203 7.99 -18.38 -6.49
CA SER A 203 7.49 -19.74 -6.47
C SER A 203 6.43 -20.02 -7.54
N SER A 204 5.67 -19.01 -7.96
CA SER A 204 4.61 -19.17 -8.98
C SER A 204 5.15 -19.72 -10.30
N PHE A 205 6.36 -19.29 -10.72
CA PHE A 205 6.99 -19.86 -11.92
C PHE A 205 7.32 -21.34 -11.80
N ARG A 206 7.60 -21.80 -10.59
CA ARG A 206 7.89 -23.23 -10.33
C ARG A 206 6.60 -24.04 -10.21
N ILE A 207 5.56 -23.42 -9.66
CA ILE A 207 4.26 -24.05 -9.44
C ILE A 207 3.49 -24.21 -10.75
N ILE A 208 3.57 -23.24 -11.68
CA ILE A 208 2.89 -23.28 -12.99
C ILE A 208 3.09 -24.62 -13.73
N ARG A 209 4.25 -25.26 -13.53
CA ARG A 209 4.52 -26.56 -14.14
C ARG A 209 3.90 -27.77 -13.41
N LYS A 210 3.34 -27.55 -12.21
CA LYS A 210 2.81 -28.60 -11.33
C LYS A 210 1.30 -28.53 -11.14
N ILE A 211 0.68 -27.39 -11.48
CA ILE A 211 -0.77 -27.21 -11.39
C ILE A 211 -1.47 -27.66 -12.66
N PRO A 212 -2.76 -27.99 -12.59
CA PRO A 212 -3.59 -28.25 -13.77
C PRO A 212 -3.48 -27.10 -14.78
N ILE A 213 -3.54 -27.45 -16.07
CA ILE A 213 -3.41 -26.45 -17.16
C ILE A 213 -4.48 -25.35 -17.02
N ALA A 214 -5.66 -25.70 -16.55
CA ALA A 214 -6.76 -24.80 -16.31
C ALA A 214 -6.38 -23.67 -15.31
N ASP A 215 -5.84 -24.03 -14.15
CA ASP A 215 -5.41 -23.08 -13.12
C ASP A 215 -4.22 -22.23 -13.60
N ALA A 216 -3.33 -22.81 -14.39
CA ALA A 216 -2.23 -22.09 -15.01
C ALA A 216 -2.72 -21.02 -16.00
N ILE A 217 -3.75 -21.33 -16.79
CA ILE A 217 -4.39 -20.37 -17.71
C ILE A 217 -5.03 -19.23 -16.92
N VAL A 218 -5.77 -19.54 -15.86
CA VAL A 218 -6.39 -18.52 -14.99
C VAL A 218 -5.32 -17.59 -14.41
N LEU A 219 -4.24 -18.15 -13.86
CA LEU A 219 -3.14 -17.37 -13.28
C LEU A 219 -2.49 -16.42 -14.29
N ILE A 220 -2.19 -16.94 -15.49
CA ILE A 220 -1.58 -16.12 -16.55
C ILE A 220 -2.57 -15.07 -17.07
N ALA A 221 -3.83 -15.44 -17.30
CA ALA A 221 -4.86 -14.53 -17.79
C ALA A 221 -5.12 -13.39 -16.81
N VAL A 222 -5.30 -13.70 -15.51
CA VAL A 222 -5.51 -12.69 -14.47
C VAL A 222 -4.30 -11.76 -14.36
N SER A 223 -3.07 -12.31 -14.37
CA SER A 223 -1.86 -11.50 -14.34
C SER A 223 -1.74 -10.56 -15.55
N ALA A 224 -2.05 -11.06 -16.75
CA ALA A 224 -2.03 -10.25 -17.97
C ALA A 224 -3.11 -9.15 -17.93
N ILE A 225 -4.32 -9.46 -17.48
CA ILE A 225 -5.42 -8.48 -17.36
C ILE A 225 -5.06 -7.42 -16.33
N THR A 226 -4.45 -7.79 -15.19
CA THR A 226 -4.00 -6.83 -14.16
C THR A 226 -3.02 -5.82 -14.73
N VAL A 227 -2.07 -6.26 -15.56
CA VAL A 227 -1.07 -5.37 -16.17
C VAL A 227 -1.68 -4.49 -17.26
N TRP A 228 -2.64 -5.03 -18.02
CA TRP A 228 -3.18 -4.31 -19.20
C TRP A 228 -4.35 -3.40 -18.87
N LYS A 229 -5.18 -3.75 -17.91
CA LYS A 229 -6.38 -2.97 -17.57
C LYS A 229 -6.28 -2.40 -16.16
N ASP A 230 -6.64 -3.19 -15.17
CA ASP A 230 -6.68 -2.81 -13.76
C ASP A 230 -6.88 -4.06 -12.92
N LEU A 231 -6.46 -3.99 -11.65
CA LEU A 231 -6.64 -5.05 -10.66
C LEU A 231 -8.12 -5.41 -10.47
N ALA A 232 -9.02 -4.42 -10.47
CA ALA A 232 -10.46 -4.63 -10.31
C ALA A 232 -11.05 -5.50 -11.42
N VAL A 233 -10.72 -5.18 -12.68
CA VAL A 233 -11.16 -5.96 -13.86
C VAL A 233 -10.56 -7.35 -13.82
N ALA A 234 -9.30 -7.48 -13.40
CA ALA A 234 -8.61 -8.76 -13.30
C ALA A 234 -9.26 -9.68 -12.25
N VAL A 235 -9.66 -9.15 -11.09
CA VAL A 235 -10.35 -9.92 -10.04
C VAL A 235 -11.70 -10.45 -10.56
N ILE A 236 -12.50 -9.59 -11.18
CA ILE A 236 -13.80 -10.00 -11.73
C ILE A 236 -13.62 -11.07 -12.83
N ALA A 237 -12.69 -10.81 -13.75
CA ALA A 237 -12.38 -11.78 -14.82
C ALA A 237 -11.86 -13.10 -14.24
N GLY A 238 -10.99 -13.04 -13.22
CA GLY A 238 -10.46 -14.22 -12.53
C GLY A 238 -11.55 -15.07 -11.89
N VAL A 239 -12.49 -14.44 -11.19
CA VAL A 239 -13.64 -15.14 -10.58
C VAL A 239 -14.51 -15.80 -11.66
N ILE A 240 -14.81 -15.09 -12.76
CA ILE A 240 -15.62 -15.62 -13.86
C ILE A 240 -14.89 -16.81 -14.53
N ILE A 241 -13.62 -16.65 -14.86
CA ILE A 241 -12.84 -17.71 -15.53
C ILE A 241 -12.71 -18.91 -14.59
N SER A 242 -12.43 -18.70 -13.30
CA SER A 242 -12.32 -19.77 -12.30
C SER A 242 -13.64 -20.50 -12.06
N ALA A 243 -14.78 -19.83 -12.25
CA ALA A 243 -16.10 -20.45 -12.11
C ALA A 243 -16.49 -21.27 -13.36
N LEU A 244 -15.86 -21.01 -14.50
CA LEU A 244 -16.12 -21.70 -15.77
C LEU A 244 -15.21 -22.91 -16.00
N VAL A 245 -14.15 -23.03 -15.23
CA VAL A 245 -13.15 -24.10 -15.30
C VAL A 245 -13.36 -25.13 -14.20
#